data_ea98b21a8e7dd5f7ac9fffd1e9158b2a
#
_entry.id   ea98b21a8e7dd5f7ac9fffd1e9158b2a
#
_cell.length_a   1.000
_cell.length_b   1.000
_cell.length_c   1.000
_cell.angle_alpha   90.00
_cell.angle_beta   90.00
_cell.angle_gamma   90.00
#
_symmetry.space_group_name_H-M   'P 1'
#
loop_
_entity.id
_entity.type
_entity.pdbx_description
1 polymer ?
#
loop_
_entity_poly.entity_id
_entity_poly.type
_entity_poly.pdbx_seq_one_letter_code
_entity_poly.pdbx_strand_id
1 'polypeptide(L)'
;VWCTAYFLFDFYCDFEEKLLLKSQLLHPEILAALAGGGHGAQVLIADGNYPSSTHAAPNARRVYLNLAPGTVSATEVLRVIAAAIPIESAQVMQPADGRDAPIFTEFRTLLPGLTLEPLERFAFYAQSSVPETCLVIATGEQRIYANILLTIGVIPPP
;
A
#
# COMPACT_ATOMS: atom_id res chain seq x y z
N VAL A 1 54.33 -29.68 10.36
CA VAL A 1 53.89 -28.64 9.43
C VAL A 1 52.36 -28.68 9.41
N TRP A 2 51.75 -27.73 10.11
CA TRP A 2 50.30 -27.71 10.36
C TRP A 2 49.65 -26.72 9.42
N CYS A 3 48.71 -27.19 8.62
CA CYS A 3 47.88 -26.41 7.73
C CYS A 3 46.61 -26.02 8.51
N THR A 4 46.49 -24.75 8.90
CA THR A 4 45.31 -24.23 9.58
C THR A 4 44.35 -23.68 8.51
N ALA A 5 43.31 -24.43 8.21
CA ALA A 5 42.20 -23.97 7.39
C ALA A 5 41.30 -23.08 8.26
N TYR A 6 41.26 -21.81 7.95
CA TYR A 6 40.25 -20.88 8.50
C TYR A 6 38.92 -21.17 7.82
N PHE A 7 38.02 -21.79 8.53
CA PHE A 7 36.59 -21.84 8.21
C PHE A 7 36.00 -20.47 8.53
N LEU A 8 35.79 -19.67 7.52
CA LEU A 8 34.90 -18.51 7.60
C LEU A 8 33.46 -19.05 7.70
N PHE A 9 32.97 -19.14 8.93
CA PHE A 9 31.57 -19.26 9.19
C PHE A 9 30.93 -17.88 8.86
N ASP A 10 30.32 -17.80 7.68
CA ASP A 10 29.33 -16.77 7.39
C ASP A 10 28.18 -16.96 8.39
N PHE A 11 28.20 -16.17 9.46
CA PHE A 11 27.05 -15.92 10.29
C PHE A 11 26.08 -15.06 9.46
N TYR A 12 25.38 -15.67 8.52
CA TYR A 12 24.09 -15.15 8.10
C TYR A 12 23.19 -15.33 9.33
N CYS A 13 23.11 -14.28 10.12
CA CYS A 13 22.10 -14.16 11.16
C CYS A 13 20.76 -14.05 10.42
N ASP A 14 20.14 -15.20 10.19
CA ASP A 14 18.76 -15.32 9.77
C ASP A 14 17.92 -14.79 10.95
N PHE A 15 17.72 -13.48 10.97
CA PHE A 15 16.81 -12.82 11.88
C PHE A 15 15.41 -13.16 11.35
N GLU A 16 14.99 -14.43 11.54
CA GLU A 16 13.57 -14.75 11.47
C GLU A 16 12.89 -13.88 12.55
N GLU A 17 12.40 -12.73 12.12
CA GLU A 17 11.50 -11.93 12.94
C GLU A 17 10.38 -12.86 13.40
N LYS A 18 10.35 -13.16 14.69
CA LYS A 18 9.29 -13.95 15.32
C LYS A 18 8.03 -13.09 15.36
N LEU A 19 7.42 -12.88 14.20
CA LEU A 19 6.11 -12.27 14.08
C LEU A 19 5.05 -13.27 14.55
N LEU A 20 4.04 -12.79 15.26
CA LEU A 20 2.87 -13.58 15.69
C LEU A 20 2.15 -14.23 14.51
N LEU A 21 2.16 -13.58 13.34
CA LEU A 21 1.67 -14.10 12.07
C LEU A 21 2.84 -14.21 11.09
N LYS A 22 2.84 -15.23 10.23
CA LYS A 22 3.79 -15.35 9.12
C LYS A 22 3.45 -14.39 7.98
N SER A 23 3.13 -13.15 8.32
CA SER A 23 2.74 -12.07 7.42
C SER A 23 3.32 -10.77 7.92
N GLN A 24 3.77 -9.91 7.00
CA GLN A 24 4.20 -8.56 7.34
C GLN A 24 3.03 -7.65 7.73
N LEU A 25 1.81 -7.99 7.28
CA LEU A 25 0.59 -7.27 7.64
C LEU A 25 0.02 -7.85 8.94
N LEU A 26 -0.05 -7.02 9.98
CA LEU A 26 -0.54 -7.42 11.31
C LEU A 26 -1.82 -6.69 11.72
N HIS A 27 -2.16 -5.57 11.08
CA HIS A 27 -3.30 -4.74 11.48
C HIS A 27 -4.63 -5.49 11.30
N PRO A 28 -5.40 -5.76 12.39
CA PRO A 28 -6.54 -6.66 12.31
C PRO A 28 -7.67 -6.17 11.40
N GLU A 29 -7.96 -4.86 11.41
CA GLU A 29 -9.02 -4.31 10.56
C GLU A 29 -8.65 -4.29 9.08
N ILE A 30 -7.37 -4.07 8.75
CA ILE A 30 -6.88 -4.16 7.38
C ILE A 30 -6.96 -5.61 6.90
N LEU A 31 -6.47 -6.56 7.70
CA LEU A 31 -6.57 -7.99 7.38
C LEU A 31 -8.02 -8.42 7.16
N ALA A 32 -8.94 -8.00 8.03
CA ALA A 32 -10.36 -8.33 7.90
C ALA A 32 -10.98 -7.74 6.63
N ALA A 33 -10.63 -6.49 6.26
CA ALA A 33 -11.13 -5.85 5.04
C ALA A 33 -10.59 -6.54 3.78
N LEU A 34 -9.29 -6.87 3.74
CA LEU A 34 -8.67 -7.56 2.61
C LEU A 34 -9.19 -9.00 2.47
N ALA A 35 -9.38 -9.71 3.58
CA ALA A 35 -9.93 -11.07 3.57
C ALA A 35 -11.40 -11.11 3.12
N GLY A 36 -12.16 -10.05 3.40
CA GLY A 36 -13.54 -9.90 2.94
C GLY A 36 -13.67 -9.32 1.52
N GLY A 37 -12.61 -8.75 0.99
CA GLY A 37 -12.53 -8.26 -0.38
C GLY A 37 -12.33 -9.41 -1.38
N GLY A 38 -12.54 -9.13 -2.63
CA GLY A 38 -12.33 -10.08 -3.72
C GLY A 38 -11.76 -9.39 -4.93
N HIS A 39 -11.68 -10.12 -6.05
CA HIS A 39 -11.26 -9.55 -7.32
C HIS A 39 -12.09 -8.31 -7.67
N GLY A 40 -11.43 -7.26 -8.11
CA GLY A 40 -12.04 -5.97 -8.43
C GLY A 40 -12.30 -5.05 -7.24
N ALA A 41 -12.22 -5.55 -5.99
CA ALA A 41 -12.30 -4.68 -4.82
C ALA A 41 -11.12 -3.70 -4.78
N GLN A 42 -11.37 -2.48 -4.28
CA GLN A 42 -10.38 -1.41 -4.28
C GLN A 42 -9.92 -1.05 -2.87
N VAL A 43 -8.65 -0.70 -2.76
CA VAL A 43 -7.97 -0.26 -1.53
C VAL A 43 -7.34 1.10 -1.77
N LEU A 44 -7.80 2.11 -1.03
CA LEU A 44 -7.23 3.45 -1.05
C LEU A 44 -6.18 3.59 0.07
N ILE A 45 -4.97 3.99 -0.30
CA ILE A 45 -3.95 4.49 0.64
C ILE A 45 -3.85 6.00 0.44
N ALA A 46 -4.12 6.75 1.49
CA ALA A 46 -4.31 8.20 1.43
C ALA A 46 -3.29 8.97 2.26
N ASP A 47 -2.82 10.10 1.74
CA ASP A 47 -1.97 11.04 2.47
C ASP A 47 -2.74 11.76 3.59
N GLY A 48 -2.00 12.52 4.43
CA GLY A 48 -2.57 13.21 5.58
C GLY A 48 -3.56 14.35 5.24
N ASN A 49 -3.63 14.78 3.98
CA ASN A 49 -4.54 15.83 3.51
C ASN A 49 -5.79 15.26 2.81
N TYR A 50 -5.81 13.96 2.54
CA TYR A 50 -6.94 13.33 1.86
C TYR A 50 -8.20 13.38 2.74
N PRO A 51 -9.37 13.77 2.21
CA PRO A 51 -10.60 13.86 2.98
C PRO A 51 -11.27 12.49 3.23
N SER A 52 -10.57 11.59 3.92
CA SER A 52 -10.95 10.19 4.12
C SER A 52 -12.32 10.00 4.79
N SER A 53 -12.80 11.00 5.53
CA SER A 53 -14.12 10.96 6.18
C SER A 53 -15.28 11.26 5.23
N THR A 54 -15.04 12.01 4.14
CA THR A 54 -16.07 12.52 3.24
C THR A 54 -15.97 12.01 1.81
N HIS A 55 -14.77 11.62 1.36
CA HIS A 55 -14.52 11.10 0.01
C HIS A 55 -14.05 9.64 0.08
N ALA A 56 -14.96 8.79 0.50
CA ALA A 56 -14.81 7.35 0.51
C ALA A 56 -16.19 6.70 0.41
N ALA A 57 -16.26 5.51 -0.18
CA ALA A 57 -17.50 4.76 -0.25
C ALA A 57 -18.12 4.59 1.14
N PRO A 58 -19.46 4.70 1.31
CA PRO A 58 -20.10 4.52 2.61
C PRO A 58 -19.84 3.16 3.25
N ASN A 59 -19.69 2.11 2.44
CA ASN A 59 -19.39 0.74 2.83
C ASN A 59 -17.90 0.47 3.08
N ALA A 60 -17.01 1.39 2.68
CA ALA A 60 -15.57 1.20 2.88
C ALA A 60 -15.22 1.23 4.38
N ARG A 61 -14.41 0.25 4.81
CA ARG A 61 -13.78 0.30 6.12
C ARG A 61 -12.71 1.39 6.12
N ARG A 62 -12.74 2.27 7.13
CA ARG A 62 -11.75 3.33 7.30
C ARG A 62 -10.81 2.98 8.43
N VAL A 63 -9.50 2.95 8.13
CA VAL A 63 -8.44 2.67 9.10
C VAL A 63 -7.53 3.90 9.15
N TYR A 64 -7.39 4.47 10.35
CA TYR A 64 -6.59 5.67 10.58
C TYR A 64 -5.26 5.28 11.22
N LEU A 65 -4.17 5.36 10.43
CA LEU A 65 -2.80 5.11 10.87
C LEU A 65 -2.00 6.40 11.12
N ASN A 66 -2.65 7.55 10.98
CA ASN A 66 -2.08 8.88 11.10
C ASN A 66 -1.89 9.32 12.56
N LEU A 67 -0.93 8.70 13.25
CA LEU A 67 -0.61 9.03 14.65
C LEU A 67 -0.03 10.44 14.79
N ALA A 68 0.87 10.82 13.89
CA ALA A 68 1.55 12.12 13.86
C ALA A 68 2.01 12.43 12.43
N PRO A 69 2.33 13.71 12.11
CA PRO A 69 2.88 14.07 10.80
C PRO A 69 4.10 13.21 10.45
N GLY A 70 4.06 12.58 9.28
CA GLY A 70 5.10 11.67 8.81
C GLY A 70 5.04 10.23 9.35
N THR A 71 4.10 9.92 10.22
CA THR A 71 3.93 8.59 10.84
C THR A 71 2.50 8.07 10.60
N VAL A 72 2.30 6.99 9.98
CA VAL A 72 3.01 6.06 9.11
C VAL A 72 3.00 6.64 7.68
N SER A 73 4.02 6.35 6.83
CA SER A 73 4.05 6.85 5.45
C SER A 73 3.19 6.01 4.51
N ALA A 74 2.76 6.62 3.39
CA ALA A 74 2.00 5.91 2.35
C ALA A 74 2.82 4.77 1.73
N THR A 75 4.13 4.94 1.59
CA THR A 75 5.03 3.93 1.02
C THR A 75 5.23 2.73 1.94
N GLU A 76 5.28 2.92 3.26
CA GLU A 76 5.32 1.81 4.23
C GLU A 76 4.04 0.97 4.15
N VAL A 77 2.88 1.63 4.09
CA VAL A 77 1.60 0.94 3.93
C VAL A 77 1.54 0.20 2.60
N LEU A 78 1.92 0.86 1.49
CA LEU A 78 1.91 0.26 0.16
C LEU A 78 2.77 -1.00 0.10
N ARG A 79 3.98 -0.96 0.68
CA ARG A 79 4.89 -2.12 0.71
C ARG A 79 4.25 -3.33 1.39
N VAL A 80 3.57 -3.11 2.51
CA VAL A 80 2.94 -4.19 3.28
C VAL A 80 1.69 -4.72 2.57
N ILE A 81 0.87 -3.84 1.97
CA ILE A 81 -0.32 -4.22 1.21
C ILE A 81 0.07 -4.99 -0.06
N ALA A 82 1.07 -4.52 -0.82
CA ALA A 82 1.54 -5.19 -2.04
C ALA A 82 2.12 -6.60 -1.77
N ALA A 83 2.64 -6.84 -0.56
CA ALA A 83 3.07 -8.18 -0.15
C ALA A 83 1.91 -9.09 0.29
N ALA A 84 0.73 -8.53 0.57
CA ALA A 84 -0.41 -9.26 1.12
C ALA A 84 -1.46 -9.68 0.08
N ILE A 85 -1.59 -8.92 -1.02
CA ILE A 85 -2.62 -9.14 -2.05
C ILE A 85 -2.04 -9.06 -3.47
N PRO A 86 -2.62 -9.77 -4.45
CA PRO A 86 -2.34 -9.52 -5.87
C PRO A 86 -2.93 -8.16 -6.27
N ILE A 87 -2.16 -7.34 -6.97
CA ILE A 87 -2.61 -6.03 -7.45
C ILE A 87 -2.63 -6.08 -8.97
N GLU A 88 -3.78 -5.77 -9.59
CA GLU A 88 -3.91 -5.76 -11.05
C GLU A 88 -3.85 -4.36 -11.66
N SER A 89 -4.23 -3.33 -10.91
CA SER A 89 -4.10 -1.93 -11.35
C SER A 89 -3.82 -0.98 -10.18
N ALA A 90 -3.23 0.17 -10.51
CA ALA A 90 -2.90 1.21 -9.55
C ALA A 90 -3.18 2.58 -10.15
N GLN A 91 -4.08 3.34 -9.54
CA GLN A 91 -4.43 4.69 -9.92
C GLN A 91 -3.87 5.70 -8.93
N VAL A 92 -3.39 6.84 -9.41
CA VAL A 92 -2.80 7.90 -8.58
C VAL A 92 -3.46 9.24 -8.84
N MET A 93 -3.51 10.10 -7.82
CA MET A 93 -4.02 11.46 -7.98
C MET A 93 -2.95 12.34 -8.62
N GLN A 94 -3.20 12.80 -9.85
CA GLN A 94 -2.26 13.62 -10.58
C GLN A 94 -2.25 15.07 -10.08
N PRO A 95 -1.06 15.69 -9.89
CA PRO A 95 -0.94 17.12 -9.68
C PRO A 95 -1.54 17.93 -10.82
N ALA A 96 -2.07 19.12 -10.49
CA ALA A 96 -2.78 19.98 -11.46
C ALA A 96 -1.88 20.52 -12.58
N ASP A 97 -0.55 20.52 -12.40
CA ASP A 97 0.42 20.89 -13.43
C ASP A 97 0.75 19.77 -14.42
N GLY A 98 0.13 18.60 -14.25
CA GLY A 98 0.30 17.42 -15.11
C GLY A 98 1.62 16.68 -14.94
N ARG A 99 2.47 17.10 -14.01
CA ARG A 99 3.73 16.40 -13.72
C ARG A 99 3.52 15.28 -12.72
N ASP A 100 4.45 14.34 -12.71
CA ASP A 100 4.47 13.30 -11.69
C ASP A 100 4.80 13.90 -10.31
N ALA A 101 4.05 13.49 -9.29
CA ALA A 101 4.45 13.76 -7.92
C ALA A 101 5.74 12.98 -7.58
N PRO A 102 6.67 13.55 -6.80
CA PRO A 102 7.95 12.88 -6.49
C PRO A 102 7.79 11.47 -5.92
N ILE A 103 6.73 11.22 -5.16
CA ILE A 103 6.44 9.91 -4.56
C ILE A 103 6.11 8.82 -5.60
N PHE A 104 5.69 9.17 -6.82
CA PHE A 104 5.34 8.18 -7.85
C PHE A 104 6.54 7.31 -8.25
N THR A 105 7.77 7.82 -8.11
CA THR A 105 8.98 7.01 -8.32
C THR A 105 9.07 5.88 -7.30
N GLU A 106 8.74 6.15 -6.03
CA GLU A 106 8.71 5.13 -4.99
C GLU A 106 7.58 4.13 -5.23
N PHE A 107 6.38 4.60 -5.63
CA PHE A 107 5.26 3.72 -5.96
C PHE A 107 5.61 2.75 -7.09
N ARG A 108 6.26 3.24 -8.17
CA ARG A 108 6.72 2.36 -9.27
C ARG A 108 7.74 1.33 -8.81
N THR A 109 8.61 1.69 -7.87
CA THR A 109 9.60 0.76 -7.31
C THR A 109 8.93 -0.34 -6.49
N LEU A 110 7.86 0.00 -5.76
CA LEU A 110 7.10 -0.94 -4.93
C LEU A 110 6.12 -1.82 -5.73
N LEU A 111 5.74 -1.37 -6.94
CA LEU A 111 4.79 -2.05 -7.84
C LEU A 111 5.44 -2.38 -9.19
N PRO A 112 6.49 -3.24 -9.20
CA PRO A 112 7.18 -3.56 -10.44
C PRO A 112 6.24 -4.22 -11.44
N GLY A 113 6.26 -3.74 -12.69
CA GLY A 113 5.41 -4.27 -13.77
C GLY A 113 4.02 -3.65 -13.86
N LEU A 114 3.60 -2.81 -12.91
CA LEU A 114 2.35 -2.06 -12.99
C LEU A 114 2.59 -0.63 -13.50
N THR A 115 1.67 -0.18 -14.35
CA THR A 115 1.61 1.22 -14.77
C THR A 115 0.76 1.99 -13.77
N LEU A 116 1.25 3.15 -13.31
CA LEU A 116 0.44 4.07 -12.53
C LEU A 116 -0.48 4.86 -13.48
N GLU A 117 -1.77 4.74 -13.28
CA GLU A 117 -2.79 5.45 -14.07
C GLU A 117 -3.11 6.78 -13.39
N PRO A 118 -2.73 7.93 -13.97
CA PRO A 118 -3.00 9.22 -13.35
C PRO A 118 -4.47 9.63 -13.55
N LEU A 119 -5.11 10.05 -12.48
CA LEU A 119 -6.45 10.65 -12.49
C LEU A 119 -6.39 12.08 -11.99
N GLU A 120 -7.16 12.97 -12.62
CA GLU A 120 -7.41 14.30 -12.10
C GLU A 120 -8.07 14.22 -10.72
N ARG A 121 -7.86 15.21 -9.85
CA ARG A 121 -8.27 15.20 -8.44
C ARG A 121 -9.74 14.79 -8.24
N PHE A 122 -10.66 15.39 -8.96
CA PHE A 122 -12.08 15.09 -8.77
C PHE A 122 -12.49 13.73 -9.35
N ALA A 123 -11.85 13.32 -10.43
CA ALA A 123 -11.99 11.96 -10.97
C ALA A 123 -11.46 10.92 -9.97
N PHE A 124 -10.33 11.20 -9.31
CA PHE A 124 -9.78 10.34 -8.26
C PHE A 124 -10.74 10.24 -7.06
N TYR A 125 -11.32 11.37 -6.61
CA TYR A 125 -12.34 11.35 -5.54
C TYR A 125 -13.58 10.56 -5.94
N ALA A 126 -14.05 10.72 -7.17
CA ALA A 126 -15.18 9.94 -7.67
C ALA A 126 -14.85 8.44 -7.70
N GLN A 127 -13.68 8.07 -8.23
CA GLN A 127 -13.25 6.68 -8.34
C GLN A 127 -13.04 6.02 -6.97
N SER A 128 -12.49 6.73 -5.99
CA SER A 128 -12.30 6.20 -4.63
C SER A 128 -13.57 6.13 -3.79
N SER A 129 -14.67 6.70 -4.29
CA SER A 129 -15.98 6.73 -3.61
C SER A 129 -16.98 5.71 -4.15
N VAL A 130 -16.58 4.86 -5.12
CA VAL A 130 -17.44 3.81 -5.66
C VAL A 130 -17.61 2.65 -4.67
N PRO A 131 -18.70 1.86 -4.74
CA PRO A 131 -18.97 0.75 -3.81
C PRO A 131 -17.88 -0.33 -3.78
N GLU A 132 -17.10 -0.47 -4.84
CA GLU A 132 -15.96 -1.38 -4.97
C GLU A 132 -14.82 -1.04 -4.02
N THR A 133 -14.73 0.20 -3.55
CA THR A 133 -13.73 0.59 -2.55
C THR A 133 -14.12 0.01 -1.19
N CYS A 134 -13.43 -1.06 -0.80
CA CYS A 134 -13.71 -1.80 0.43
C CYS A 134 -12.91 -1.29 1.63
N LEU A 135 -11.76 -0.60 1.37
CA LEU A 135 -10.82 -0.18 2.41
C LEU A 135 -10.21 1.19 2.08
N VAL A 136 -10.19 2.06 3.07
CA VAL A 136 -9.47 3.34 3.05
C VAL A 136 -8.50 3.38 4.22
N ILE A 137 -7.22 3.56 3.93
CA ILE A 137 -6.14 3.66 4.92
C ILE A 137 -5.62 5.09 4.92
N ALA A 138 -5.97 5.85 5.95
CA ALA A 138 -5.46 7.20 6.16
C ALA A 138 -4.10 7.13 6.85
N THR A 139 -3.08 7.75 6.25
CA THR A 139 -1.70 7.74 6.75
C THR A 139 -1.27 9.11 7.29
N GLY A 140 -0.15 9.15 8.00
CA GLY A 140 0.51 10.40 8.39
C GLY A 140 1.40 11.00 7.30
N GLU A 141 1.32 10.53 6.06
CA GLU A 141 2.12 11.00 4.93
C GLU A 141 1.95 12.51 4.70
N GLN A 142 3.07 13.23 4.65
CA GLN A 142 3.07 14.69 4.51
C GLN A 142 3.21 15.17 3.06
N ARG A 143 3.72 14.30 2.16
CA ARG A 143 3.86 14.63 0.74
C ARG A 143 2.48 14.72 0.10
N ILE A 144 2.23 15.83 -0.57
CA ILE A 144 0.98 16.04 -1.31
C ILE A 144 0.90 15.11 -2.52
N TYR A 145 -0.32 14.72 -2.90
CA TYR A 145 -0.60 13.75 -3.97
C TYR A 145 -0.07 12.34 -3.69
N ALA A 146 0.24 12.01 -2.45
CA ALA A 146 0.68 10.67 -2.05
C ALA A 146 -0.53 9.72 -1.85
N ASN A 147 -1.48 9.79 -2.79
CA ASN A 147 -2.70 9.00 -2.78
C ASN A 147 -2.63 7.95 -3.89
N ILE A 148 -2.88 6.69 -3.55
CA ILE A 148 -2.91 5.59 -4.50
C ILE A 148 -4.12 4.69 -4.24
N LEU A 149 -4.84 4.36 -5.30
CA LEU A 149 -5.99 3.45 -5.30
C LEU A 149 -5.58 2.17 -6.04
N LEU A 150 -5.62 1.06 -5.33
CA LEU A 150 -5.22 -0.26 -5.83
C LEU A 150 -6.44 -1.10 -6.11
N THR A 151 -6.45 -1.84 -7.22
CA THR A 151 -7.47 -2.86 -7.49
C THR A 151 -6.91 -4.24 -7.20
N ILE A 152 -7.65 -5.05 -6.45
CA ILE A 152 -7.27 -6.42 -6.10
C ILE A 152 -7.46 -7.29 -7.34
N GLY A 153 -6.40 -8.00 -7.71
CA GLY A 153 -6.38 -8.96 -8.80
C GLY A 153 -6.81 -10.37 -8.37
N VAL A 154 -6.48 -11.33 -9.20
CA VAL A 154 -6.77 -12.75 -8.94
C VAL A 154 -5.50 -13.53 -8.63
N ILE A 155 -5.62 -14.57 -7.80
CA ILE A 155 -4.60 -15.60 -7.64
C ILE A 155 -5.04 -16.79 -8.49
N PRO A 156 -4.33 -17.12 -9.59
CA PRO A 156 -4.68 -18.29 -10.39
C PRO A 156 -4.49 -19.56 -9.55
N PRO A 157 -5.29 -20.61 -9.81
CA PRO A 157 -5.08 -21.90 -9.19
C PRO A 157 -3.70 -22.46 -9.59
N PRO A 158 -3.08 -23.30 -8.73
CA PRO A 158 -1.79 -23.92 -8.99
C PRO A 158 -1.80 -24.88 -10.17
#